data_b3f11b77e04888b19d024b1054b40d93
#
_entry.id   b3f11b77e04888b19d024b1054b40d93
#
_cell.length_a   1.000
_cell.length_b   1.000
_cell.length_c   1.000
_cell.angle_alpha   90.00
_cell.angle_beta   90.00
_cell.angle_gamma   90.00
#
_symmetry.space_group_name_H-M   'P 1'
#
loop_
_entity.id
_entity.type
_entity.pdbx_description
1 polymer ?
#
loop_
_entity_poly.entity_id
_entity_poly.type
_entity_poly.pdbx_seq_one_letter_code
_entity_poly.pdbx_strand_id
1 'polypeptide(L)'
;MSLSIENVYDKIAPHFNNTRHRIWGSVKKFMNELEPHSKVLEIGCGNGKNMLYRNDLNIVGCDISQAQVDICLKKNLNVVKANMTSLPFTELFDTIICIATYHHLDNDDDRKKALYEMYRVLKSGGKILLTVWAMEQDEESTFRFHNSDEMVPWKSRDDGITYERYYHIYKEGQLIEEISRLCGLFQVVELLWELGNWVVVLTKP
;
A
#
# COMPACT_ATOMS: atom_id res chain seq x y z
N MET A 1 26.02 4.67 1.64
CA MET A 1 24.78 4.70 2.46
C MET A 1 23.63 4.32 1.53
N SER A 2 22.81 3.37 1.92
CA SER A 2 21.57 3.07 1.17
C SER A 2 20.63 4.28 1.24
N LEU A 3 19.93 4.56 0.13
CA LEU A 3 18.89 5.60 0.12
C LEU A 3 17.71 5.15 0.97
N SER A 4 17.02 6.10 1.61
CA SER A 4 15.72 5.81 2.23
C SER A 4 14.68 5.43 1.17
N ILE A 5 13.64 4.69 1.56
CA ILE A 5 12.56 4.29 0.64
C ILE A 5 11.90 5.53 -0.03
N GLU A 6 11.73 6.62 0.70
CA GLU A 6 11.26 7.91 0.17
C GLU A 6 12.14 8.39 -0.98
N ASN A 7 13.46 8.48 -0.74
CA ASN A 7 14.42 8.96 -1.75
C ASN A 7 14.49 8.04 -2.97
N VAL A 8 14.33 6.73 -2.78
CA VAL A 8 14.28 5.78 -3.90
C VAL A 8 13.04 6.04 -4.75
N TYR A 9 11.86 6.14 -4.14
CA TYR A 9 10.62 6.41 -4.89
C TYR A 9 10.60 7.79 -5.53
N ASP A 10 11.23 8.80 -4.95
CA ASP A 10 11.43 10.10 -5.61
C ASP A 10 12.25 9.97 -6.91
N LYS A 11 13.30 9.14 -6.91
CA LYS A 11 14.15 8.92 -8.09
C LYS A 11 13.46 8.11 -9.17
N ILE A 12 12.71 7.07 -8.79
CA ILE A 12 12.09 6.16 -9.78
C ILE A 12 10.69 6.60 -10.22
N ALA A 13 10.12 7.68 -9.65
CA ALA A 13 8.74 8.09 -9.88
C ALA A 13 8.34 8.24 -11.36
N PRO A 14 9.14 8.84 -12.26
CA PRO A 14 8.80 8.93 -13.68
C PRO A 14 8.67 7.54 -14.33
N HIS A 15 9.68 6.68 -14.14
CA HIS A 15 9.67 5.31 -14.67
C HIS A 15 8.54 4.48 -14.03
N PHE A 16 8.31 4.63 -12.73
CA PHE A 16 7.21 3.97 -12.02
C PHE A 16 5.86 4.36 -12.63
N ASN A 17 5.62 5.65 -12.84
CA ASN A 17 4.38 6.15 -13.44
C ASN A 17 4.14 5.56 -14.85
N ASN A 18 5.20 5.41 -15.64
CA ASN A 18 5.12 4.91 -17.01
C ASN A 18 4.93 3.38 -17.11
N THR A 19 5.07 2.64 -16.00
CA THR A 19 5.03 1.17 -16.00
C THR A 19 3.94 0.58 -15.12
N ARG A 20 3.31 1.35 -14.23
CA ARG A 20 2.32 0.85 -13.25
C ARG A 20 0.91 1.35 -13.56
N HIS A 21 0.26 0.71 -14.56
CA HIS A 21 -1.09 1.12 -15.02
C HIS A 21 -2.18 0.11 -14.60
N ARG A 22 -1.83 -1.18 -14.45
CA ARG A 22 -2.81 -2.22 -14.17
C ARG A 22 -3.27 -2.16 -12.70
N ILE A 23 -4.58 -2.17 -12.49
CA ILE A 23 -5.22 -2.37 -11.19
C ILE A 23 -5.49 -3.86 -11.01
N TRP A 24 -5.18 -4.40 -9.84
CA TRP A 24 -5.36 -5.83 -9.54
C TRP A 24 -6.83 -6.22 -9.41
N GLY A 25 -7.12 -7.51 -9.59
CA GLY A 25 -8.48 -8.05 -9.56
C GLY A 25 -9.13 -7.88 -8.19
N SER A 26 -8.40 -8.20 -7.12
CA SER A 26 -8.85 -8.01 -5.74
C SER A 26 -9.17 -6.55 -5.41
N VAL A 27 -8.33 -5.60 -5.86
CA VAL A 27 -8.56 -4.16 -5.67
C VAL A 27 -9.83 -3.72 -6.38
N LYS A 28 -10.03 -4.15 -7.65
CA LYS A 28 -11.25 -3.84 -8.40
C LYS A 28 -12.49 -4.42 -7.73
N LYS A 29 -12.43 -5.71 -7.32
CA LYS A 29 -13.53 -6.37 -6.61
C LYS A 29 -13.91 -5.57 -5.39
N PHE A 30 -12.94 -5.28 -4.52
CA PHE A 30 -13.15 -4.54 -3.28
C PHE A 30 -13.71 -3.13 -3.53
N MET A 31 -13.13 -2.36 -4.47
CA MET A 31 -13.60 -1.01 -4.77
C MET A 31 -15.01 -1.00 -5.38
N ASN A 32 -15.40 -2.03 -6.15
CA ASN A 32 -16.74 -2.14 -6.73
C ASN A 32 -17.84 -2.41 -5.69
N GLU A 33 -17.48 -2.94 -4.52
CA GLU A 33 -18.39 -3.18 -3.41
C GLU A 33 -18.63 -1.92 -2.54
N LEU A 34 -17.87 -0.84 -2.76
CA LEU A 34 -18.01 0.40 -1.99
C LEU A 34 -19.22 1.20 -2.47
N GLU A 35 -19.96 1.74 -1.51
CA GLU A 35 -21.08 2.64 -1.78
C GLU A 35 -20.60 3.93 -2.48
N PRO A 36 -21.35 4.47 -3.43
CA PRO A 36 -21.06 5.77 -4.01
C PRO A 36 -20.85 6.84 -2.94
N HIS A 37 -19.94 7.77 -3.20
CA HIS A 37 -19.57 8.88 -2.30
C HIS A 37 -18.89 8.46 -0.99
N SER A 38 -18.55 7.17 -0.80
CA SER A 38 -17.75 6.73 0.34
C SER A 38 -16.43 7.51 0.40
N LYS A 39 -16.03 7.89 1.60
CA LYS A 39 -14.71 8.50 1.86
C LYS A 39 -13.65 7.41 1.94
N VAL A 40 -12.72 7.41 1.01
CA VAL A 40 -11.64 6.42 0.90
C VAL A 40 -10.30 7.09 1.11
N LEU A 41 -9.44 6.49 1.93
CA LEU A 41 -8.03 6.86 2.03
C LEU A 41 -7.18 5.82 1.29
N GLU A 42 -6.38 6.24 0.32
CA GLU A 42 -5.33 5.40 -0.27
C GLU A 42 -3.98 5.75 0.32
N ILE A 43 -3.40 4.82 1.09
CA ILE A 43 -2.07 4.96 1.72
C ILE A 43 -1.02 4.37 0.78
N GLY A 44 0.00 5.17 0.45
CA GLY A 44 0.99 4.82 -0.57
C GLY A 44 0.38 4.82 -1.97
N CYS A 45 -0.29 5.92 -2.33
CA CYS A 45 -1.07 6.00 -3.56
C CYS A 45 -0.21 5.95 -4.84
N GLY A 46 1.11 6.13 -4.73
CA GLY A 46 2.02 6.12 -5.85
C GLY A 46 1.58 7.08 -6.95
N ASN A 47 1.42 6.58 -8.17
CA ASN A 47 0.98 7.40 -9.31
C ASN A 47 -0.54 7.65 -9.37
N GLY A 48 -1.32 7.26 -8.36
CA GLY A 48 -2.76 7.50 -8.25
C GLY A 48 -3.62 6.62 -9.15
N LYS A 49 -3.11 5.51 -9.69
CA LYS A 49 -3.86 4.66 -10.64
C LYS A 49 -5.18 4.12 -10.09
N ASN A 50 -5.20 3.72 -8.80
CA ASN A 50 -6.41 3.19 -8.17
C ASN A 50 -7.42 4.31 -7.88
N MET A 51 -6.96 5.52 -7.55
CA MET A 51 -7.81 6.69 -7.33
C MET A 51 -8.62 7.08 -8.58
N LEU A 52 -8.09 6.76 -9.78
CA LEU A 52 -8.76 7.04 -11.05
C LEU A 52 -9.79 5.97 -11.45
N TYR A 53 -9.92 4.87 -10.68
CA TYR A 53 -10.78 3.75 -11.05
C TYR A 53 -12.27 4.04 -10.86
N ARG A 54 -12.63 4.73 -9.79
CA ARG A 54 -14.01 5.06 -9.41
C ARG A 54 -14.11 6.57 -9.18
N ASN A 55 -14.76 7.28 -10.08
CA ASN A 55 -14.96 8.74 -10.02
C ASN A 55 -16.14 9.19 -9.13
N ASP A 56 -16.93 8.24 -8.67
CA ASP A 56 -18.06 8.44 -7.76
C ASP A 56 -17.67 8.26 -6.27
N LEU A 57 -16.41 7.94 -5.97
CA LEU A 57 -15.87 7.88 -4.62
C LEU A 57 -15.14 9.17 -4.25
N ASN A 58 -15.16 9.51 -2.96
CA ASN A 58 -14.38 10.63 -2.41
C ASN A 58 -13.01 10.12 -1.94
N ILE A 59 -12.06 9.99 -2.86
CA ILE A 59 -10.75 9.41 -2.54
C ILE A 59 -9.73 10.50 -2.22
N VAL A 60 -9.07 10.33 -1.07
CA VAL A 60 -7.87 11.08 -0.67
C VAL A 60 -6.70 10.11 -0.72
N GLY A 61 -5.60 10.49 -1.37
CA GLY A 61 -4.37 9.71 -1.38
C GLY A 61 -3.30 10.32 -0.49
N CYS A 62 -2.39 9.48 0.01
CA CYS A 62 -1.13 9.96 0.57
C CYS A 62 0.04 9.09 0.14
N ASP A 63 1.20 9.70 0.02
CA ASP A 63 2.46 9.01 -0.29
C ASP A 63 3.62 9.70 0.43
N ILE A 64 4.65 8.95 0.77
CA ILE A 64 5.86 9.50 1.39
C ILE A 64 6.74 10.22 0.35
N SER A 65 6.69 9.81 -0.92
CA SER A 65 7.45 10.39 -2.02
C SER A 65 6.81 11.67 -2.54
N GLN A 66 7.52 12.79 -2.47
CA GLN A 66 7.07 14.05 -3.03
C GLN A 66 6.86 13.95 -4.56
N ALA A 67 7.74 13.24 -5.26
CA ALA A 67 7.63 13.07 -6.70
C ALA A 67 6.37 12.29 -7.12
N GLN A 68 5.93 11.29 -6.33
CA GLN A 68 4.66 10.60 -6.57
C GLN A 68 3.46 11.54 -6.30
N VAL A 69 3.51 12.31 -5.22
CA VAL A 69 2.48 13.32 -4.92
C VAL A 69 2.36 14.33 -6.07
N ASP A 70 3.48 14.83 -6.60
CA ASP A 70 3.48 15.78 -7.70
C ASP A 70 2.89 15.19 -8.99
N ILE A 71 3.12 13.89 -9.25
CA ILE A 71 2.48 13.17 -10.37
C ILE A 71 0.96 13.12 -10.19
N CYS A 72 0.48 12.85 -8.99
CA CYS A 72 -0.95 12.82 -8.68
C CYS A 72 -1.60 14.20 -8.78
N LEU A 73 -0.94 15.25 -8.27
CA LEU A 73 -1.42 16.63 -8.39
C LEU A 73 -1.56 17.08 -9.84
N LYS A 74 -0.62 16.70 -10.73
CA LYS A 74 -0.73 16.94 -12.18
C LYS A 74 -1.94 16.25 -12.83
N LYS A 75 -2.46 15.20 -12.20
CA LYS A 75 -3.69 14.49 -12.61
C LYS A 75 -4.96 15.04 -11.92
N ASN A 76 -4.85 16.15 -11.18
CA ASN A 76 -5.91 16.74 -10.37
C ASN A 76 -6.48 15.80 -9.30
N LEU A 77 -5.66 14.90 -8.76
CA LEU A 77 -6.05 14.03 -7.65
C LEU A 77 -5.85 14.73 -6.31
N ASN A 78 -6.74 14.41 -5.35
CA ASN A 78 -6.65 14.93 -3.99
C ASN A 78 -5.63 14.11 -3.19
N VAL A 79 -4.42 14.62 -3.03
CA VAL A 79 -3.30 13.90 -2.40
C VAL A 79 -2.48 14.81 -1.50
N VAL A 80 -1.86 14.20 -0.49
CA VAL A 80 -0.93 14.88 0.42
C VAL A 80 0.34 14.04 0.60
N LYS A 81 1.47 14.70 0.87
CA LYS A 81 2.68 14.01 1.33
C LYS A 81 2.51 13.60 2.78
N ALA A 82 2.64 12.30 3.07
CA ALA A 82 2.55 11.78 4.44
C ALA A 82 3.28 10.46 4.61
N ASN A 83 3.76 10.22 5.85
CA ASN A 83 4.23 8.91 6.29
C ASN A 83 3.06 8.14 6.90
N MET A 84 2.90 6.86 6.54
CA MET A 84 1.81 6.01 7.07
C MET A 84 1.92 5.74 8.58
N THR A 85 3.09 5.96 9.18
CA THR A 85 3.29 5.85 10.63
C THR A 85 2.85 7.10 11.41
N SER A 86 2.44 8.18 10.70
CA SER A 86 1.96 9.43 11.28
C SER A 86 1.11 10.17 10.25
N LEU A 87 -0.14 9.77 10.14
CA LEU A 87 -1.07 10.32 9.14
C LEU A 87 -1.61 11.69 9.58
N PRO A 88 -1.63 12.69 8.69
CA PRO A 88 -2.04 14.06 9.04
C PRO A 88 -3.57 14.26 9.11
N PHE A 89 -4.34 13.16 9.13
CA PHE A 89 -5.79 13.22 9.07
C PHE A 89 -6.41 13.18 10.47
N THR A 90 -7.36 14.08 10.74
CA THR A 90 -8.23 14.09 11.93
C THR A 90 -9.64 13.59 11.60
N GLU A 91 -10.03 13.60 10.32
CA GLU A 91 -11.28 13.05 9.84
C GLU A 91 -11.22 11.52 9.73
N LEU A 92 -12.41 10.90 9.75
CA LEU A 92 -12.55 9.46 9.63
C LEU A 92 -12.98 9.05 8.22
N PHE A 93 -12.40 7.96 7.73
CA PHE A 93 -12.67 7.36 6.44
C PHE A 93 -13.59 6.14 6.58
N ASP A 94 -14.45 5.91 5.59
CA ASP A 94 -15.30 4.71 5.52
C ASP A 94 -14.45 3.48 5.14
N THR A 95 -13.39 3.72 4.35
CA THR A 95 -12.53 2.67 3.81
C THR A 95 -11.09 3.16 3.68
N ILE A 96 -10.14 2.25 3.90
CA ILE A 96 -8.71 2.45 3.62
C ILE A 96 -8.27 1.41 2.60
N ILE A 97 -7.46 1.80 1.62
CA ILE A 97 -6.71 0.89 0.76
C ILE A 97 -5.21 1.17 0.92
N CYS A 98 -4.41 0.11 1.09
CA CYS A 98 -2.96 0.18 1.22
C CYS A 98 -2.34 -0.93 0.36
N ILE A 99 -2.03 -0.60 -0.89
CA ILE A 99 -1.71 -1.58 -1.92
C ILE A 99 -0.21 -1.59 -2.18
N ALA A 100 0.44 -2.72 -1.86
CA ALA A 100 1.87 -2.95 -2.10
C ALA A 100 2.77 -1.82 -1.53
N THR A 101 2.47 -1.36 -0.31
CA THR A 101 3.15 -0.23 0.33
C THR A 101 3.61 -0.57 1.75
N TYR A 102 2.76 -1.22 2.55
CA TYR A 102 3.02 -1.56 3.96
C TYR A 102 4.31 -2.37 4.16
N HIS A 103 4.63 -3.23 3.25
CA HIS A 103 5.83 -4.07 3.27
C HIS A 103 7.16 -3.30 3.09
N HIS A 104 7.12 -1.98 2.87
CA HIS A 104 8.33 -1.16 2.86
C HIS A 104 8.75 -0.68 4.25
N LEU A 105 7.97 -0.94 5.29
CA LEU A 105 8.34 -0.64 6.67
C LEU A 105 9.34 -1.68 7.18
N ASP A 106 10.54 -1.22 7.54
CA ASP A 106 11.71 -2.07 7.79
C ASP A 106 11.81 -2.57 9.24
N ASN A 107 10.88 -2.17 10.11
CA ASN A 107 10.86 -2.59 11.49
C ASN A 107 9.44 -2.79 12.03
N ASP A 108 9.32 -3.65 13.05
CA ASP A 108 8.04 -4.02 13.67
C ASP A 108 7.32 -2.85 14.31
N ASP A 109 8.05 -1.90 14.90
CA ASP A 109 7.44 -0.76 15.60
C ASP A 109 6.75 0.17 14.60
N ASP A 110 7.35 0.41 13.45
CA ASP A 110 6.72 1.23 12.41
C ASP A 110 5.55 0.50 11.73
N ARG A 111 5.63 -0.83 11.55
CA ARG A 111 4.48 -1.63 11.10
C ARG A 111 3.31 -1.53 12.07
N LYS A 112 3.56 -1.65 13.38
CA LYS A 112 2.54 -1.43 14.42
C LYS A 112 1.96 -0.02 14.38
N LYS A 113 2.82 1.02 14.32
CA LYS A 113 2.36 2.42 14.22
C LYS A 113 1.46 2.63 13.01
N ALA A 114 1.83 2.09 11.84
CA ALA A 114 1.01 2.20 10.64
C ALA A 114 -0.37 1.58 10.81
N LEU A 115 -0.47 0.39 11.43
CA LEU A 115 -1.76 -0.24 11.72
C LEU A 115 -2.57 0.55 12.75
N TYR A 116 -1.93 1.13 13.78
CA TYR A 116 -2.60 2.03 14.72
C TYR A 116 -3.12 3.30 14.05
N GLU A 117 -2.36 3.89 13.13
CA GLU A 117 -2.79 5.05 12.36
C GLU A 117 -3.98 4.72 11.44
N MET A 118 -3.93 3.56 10.75
CA MET A 118 -5.08 3.07 9.97
C MET A 118 -6.31 2.89 10.86
N TYR A 119 -6.15 2.30 12.05
CA TYR A 119 -7.24 2.16 13.01
C TYR A 119 -7.79 3.52 13.46
N ARG A 120 -6.90 4.47 13.76
CA ARG A 120 -7.28 5.80 14.26
C ARG A 120 -8.13 6.57 13.26
N VAL A 121 -7.78 6.52 11.97
CA VAL A 121 -8.47 7.27 10.91
C VAL A 121 -9.61 6.52 10.24
N LEU A 122 -9.86 5.25 10.61
CA LEU A 122 -10.96 4.44 10.10
C LEU A 122 -12.18 4.57 11.00
N LYS A 123 -13.38 4.70 10.44
CA LYS A 123 -14.65 4.62 11.18
C LYS A 123 -14.88 3.22 11.76
N SER A 124 -15.65 3.11 12.85
CA SER A 124 -16.21 1.81 13.27
C SER A 124 -17.07 1.22 12.16
N GLY A 125 -16.96 -0.08 11.93
CA GLY A 125 -17.55 -0.78 10.77
C GLY A 125 -16.82 -0.57 9.45
N GLY A 126 -15.83 0.33 9.41
CA GLY A 126 -15.03 0.59 8.22
C GLY A 126 -14.12 -0.59 7.84
N LYS A 127 -13.70 -0.63 6.57
CA LYS A 127 -12.89 -1.72 6.02
C LYS A 127 -11.52 -1.24 5.55
N ILE A 128 -10.53 -2.13 5.64
CA ILE A 128 -9.20 -1.92 5.06
C ILE A 128 -8.94 -3.03 4.05
N LEU A 129 -8.48 -2.66 2.85
CA LEU A 129 -7.82 -3.58 1.93
C LEU A 129 -6.31 -3.35 2.03
N LEU A 130 -5.58 -4.34 2.51
CA LEU A 130 -4.13 -4.30 2.65
C LEU A 130 -3.48 -5.37 1.80
N THR A 131 -2.44 -5.04 1.03
CA THR A 131 -1.69 -6.03 0.26
C THR A 131 -0.19 -5.92 0.53
N VAL A 132 0.45 -7.09 0.65
CA VAL A 132 1.90 -7.22 0.85
C VAL A 132 2.46 -8.29 -0.06
N TRP A 133 3.75 -8.23 -0.39
CA TRP A 133 4.39 -9.27 -1.16
C TRP A 133 4.46 -10.58 -0.36
N ALA A 134 4.12 -11.68 -1.06
CA ALA A 134 4.16 -13.04 -0.53
C ALA A 134 5.54 -13.68 -0.76
N MET A 135 5.97 -14.52 0.18
CA MET A 135 7.12 -15.41 -0.01
C MET A 135 6.81 -16.44 -1.11
N GLU A 136 5.57 -16.87 -1.14
CA GLU A 136 5.02 -17.82 -2.10
C GLU A 136 4.79 -17.11 -3.45
N GLN A 137 5.59 -17.49 -4.42
CA GLN A 137 5.51 -16.97 -5.79
C GLN A 137 5.09 -18.09 -6.73
N ASP A 138 4.34 -17.74 -7.80
CA ASP A 138 4.00 -18.69 -8.85
C ASP A 138 5.23 -19.08 -9.70
N GLU A 139 5.09 -20.11 -10.52
CA GLU A 139 6.18 -20.63 -11.35
C GLU A 139 6.63 -19.62 -12.41
N GLU A 140 5.74 -18.75 -12.87
CA GLU A 140 6.01 -17.74 -13.90
C GLU A 140 6.68 -16.47 -13.33
N SER A 141 6.63 -16.27 -12.00
CA SER A 141 7.26 -15.13 -11.35
C SER A 141 8.77 -15.16 -11.54
N THR A 142 9.33 -14.00 -11.83
CA THR A 142 10.80 -13.79 -11.87
C THR A 142 11.38 -13.59 -10.47
N PHE A 143 10.55 -13.40 -9.46
CA PHE A 143 10.98 -13.24 -8.08
C PHE A 143 11.08 -14.58 -7.38
N ARG A 144 12.13 -14.74 -6.59
CA ARG A 144 12.33 -15.87 -5.65
C ARG A 144 12.92 -15.28 -4.39
N PHE A 145 12.17 -15.37 -3.30
CA PHE A 145 12.55 -14.83 -2.00
C PHE A 145 13.05 -15.95 -1.10
N HIS A 146 14.08 -15.65 -0.31
CA HIS A 146 14.69 -16.60 0.62
C HIS A 146 14.62 -16.11 2.07
N ASN A 147 14.50 -14.81 2.26
CA ASN A 147 14.41 -14.17 3.57
C ASN A 147 13.17 -13.30 3.65
N SER A 148 12.70 -13.03 4.87
CA SER A 148 11.61 -12.09 5.09
C SER A 148 12.03 -10.65 4.76
N ASP A 149 13.29 -10.31 4.95
CA ASP A 149 13.82 -8.97 4.66
C ASP A 149 14.70 -9.03 3.42
N GLU A 150 14.28 -8.36 2.36
CA GLU A 150 14.94 -8.38 1.05
C GLU A 150 15.15 -6.98 0.49
N MET A 151 16.30 -6.78 -0.14
CA MET A 151 16.56 -5.60 -0.97
C MET A 151 16.27 -5.96 -2.43
N VAL A 152 15.23 -5.34 -3.00
CA VAL A 152 14.75 -5.66 -4.34
C VAL A 152 15.20 -4.58 -5.33
N PRO A 153 15.99 -4.94 -6.35
CA PRO A 153 16.51 -3.98 -7.30
C PRO A 153 15.41 -3.43 -8.22
N TRP A 154 15.51 -2.14 -8.54
CA TRP A 154 14.74 -1.47 -9.58
C TRP A 154 15.71 -0.83 -10.57
N LYS A 155 15.82 -1.41 -11.75
CA LYS A 155 16.62 -0.81 -12.84
C LYS A 155 15.79 0.30 -13.50
N SER A 156 16.15 1.54 -13.22
CA SER A 156 15.54 2.70 -13.86
C SER A 156 15.95 2.78 -15.33
N ARG A 157 14.98 3.04 -16.22
CA ARG A 157 15.25 3.25 -17.63
C ARG A 157 15.58 4.70 -17.96
N ASP A 158 15.26 5.61 -17.04
CA ASP A 158 15.42 7.05 -17.25
C ASP A 158 16.88 7.49 -17.06
N ASP A 159 17.59 6.88 -16.11
CA ASP A 159 18.99 7.19 -15.78
C ASP A 159 19.95 5.98 -15.84
N GLY A 160 19.40 4.78 -16.08
CA GLY A 160 20.18 3.53 -16.13
C GLY A 160 20.67 3.03 -14.78
N ILE A 161 20.32 3.71 -13.67
CA ILE A 161 20.77 3.37 -12.32
C ILE A 161 19.88 2.26 -11.75
N THR A 162 20.48 1.36 -10.98
CA THR A 162 19.76 0.38 -10.19
C THR A 162 19.60 0.90 -8.77
N TYR A 163 18.35 1.05 -8.33
CA TYR A 163 17.96 1.46 -6.98
C TYR A 163 17.50 0.25 -6.19
N GLU A 164 17.94 0.14 -4.94
CA GLU A 164 17.54 -0.94 -4.04
C GLU A 164 16.37 -0.48 -3.17
N ARG A 165 15.32 -1.31 -3.11
CA ARG A 165 14.11 -1.06 -2.31
C ARG A 165 14.01 -2.14 -1.25
N TYR A 166 13.91 -1.75 0.00
CA TYR A 166 13.61 -2.68 1.09
C TYR A 166 12.18 -3.21 0.99
N TYR A 167 12.01 -4.50 1.23
CA TYR A 167 10.73 -5.19 1.37
C TYR A 167 10.77 -6.16 2.54
N HIS A 168 9.74 -6.14 3.36
CA HIS A 168 9.39 -7.25 4.24
C HIS A 168 8.48 -8.21 3.49
N ILE A 169 8.95 -9.42 3.22
CA ILE A 169 8.26 -10.44 2.44
C ILE A 169 7.54 -11.38 3.40
N TYR A 170 6.23 -11.52 3.24
CA TYR A 170 5.36 -12.24 4.17
C TYR A 170 5.16 -13.69 3.75
N LYS A 171 5.36 -14.63 4.68
CA LYS A 171 4.89 -16.02 4.54
C LYS A 171 3.40 -16.10 4.79
N GLU A 172 2.78 -17.20 4.31
CA GLU A 172 1.40 -17.51 4.62
C GLU A 172 1.13 -17.42 6.13
N GLY A 173 0.06 -16.72 6.50
CA GLY A 173 -0.34 -16.49 7.89
C GLY A 173 0.43 -15.42 8.66
N GLN A 174 1.65 -15.08 8.26
CA GLN A 174 2.50 -14.13 9.01
C GLN A 174 1.86 -12.74 9.14
N LEU A 175 1.22 -12.23 8.07
CA LEU A 175 0.50 -10.95 8.12
C LEU A 175 -0.66 -11.00 9.13
N ILE A 176 -1.38 -12.10 9.18
CA ILE A 176 -2.49 -12.28 10.15
C ILE A 176 -1.97 -12.35 11.58
N GLU A 177 -0.87 -13.05 11.82
CA GLU A 177 -0.22 -13.09 13.13
C GLU A 177 0.20 -11.70 13.59
N GLU A 178 0.81 -10.92 12.70
CA GLU A 178 1.23 -9.54 12.99
C GLU A 178 0.03 -8.66 13.35
N ILE A 179 -1.05 -8.71 12.58
CA ILE A 179 -2.30 -7.97 12.84
C ILE A 179 -2.93 -8.43 14.17
N SER A 180 -2.93 -9.72 14.45
CA SER A 180 -3.53 -10.29 15.67
C SER A 180 -2.82 -9.87 16.95
N ARG A 181 -1.52 -9.56 16.90
CA ARG A 181 -0.75 -9.01 18.03
C ARG A 181 -1.27 -7.66 18.51
N LEU A 182 -2.09 -6.97 17.73
CA LEU A 182 -2.74 -5.70 18.09
C LEU A 182 -4.04 -5.89 18.90
N CYS A 183 -4.20 -7.05 19.55
CA CYS A 183 -5.24 -7.28 20.57
C CYS A 183 -6.66 -6.89 20.14
N GLY A 184 -7.10 -7.36 18.96
CA GLY A 184 -8.50 -7.21 18.54
C GLY A 184 -8.88 -5.85 17.96
N LEU A 185 -7.92 -5.01 17.57
CA LEU A 185 -8.21 -3.77 16.84
C LEU A 185 -8.96 -4.03 15.53
N PHE A 186 -8.65 -5.14 14.86
CA PHE A 186 -9.26 -5.51 13.60
C PHE A 186 -9.80 -6.95 13.64
N GLN A 187 -10.85 -7.18 12.87
CA GLN A 187 -11.31 -8.52 12.51
C GLN A 187 -10.88 -8.80 11.06
N VAL A 188 -10.30 -9.98 10.82
CA VAL A 188 -9.97 -10.44 9.47
C VAL A 188 -11.24 -10.95 8.81
N VAL A 189 -11.61 -10.36 7.68
CA VAL A 189 -12.80 -10.72 6.90
C VAL A 189 -12.44 -11.68 5.77
N GLU A 190 -11.35 -11.43 5.07
CA GLU A 190 -10.89 -12.22 3.93
C GLU A 190 -9.36 -12.23 3.90
N LEU A 191 -8.78 -13.36 3.54
CA LEU A 191 -7.37 -13.51 3.19
C LEU A 191 -7.29 -14.32 1.90
N LEU A 192 -6.58 -13.80 0.91
CA LEU A 192 -6.33 -14.52 -0.35
C LEU A 192 -4.93 -14.21 -0.88
N TRP A 193 -4.48 -15.04 -1.82
CA TRP A 193 -3.26 -14.82 -2.57
C TRP A 193 -3.59 -14.38 -4.00
N GLU A 194 -2.93 -13.32 -4.48
CA GLU A 194 -3.08 -12.83 -5.85
C GLU A 194 -1.73 -12.37 -6.40
N LEU A 195 -1.28 -12.98 -7.49
CA LEU A 195 -0.09 -12.54 -8.25
C LEU A 195 1.15 -12.30 -7.36
N GLY A 196 1.45 -13.25 -6.47
CA GLY A 196 2.61 -13.15 -5.56
C GLY A 196 2.40 -12.19 -4.39
N ASN A 197 1.16 -11.90 -4.02
CA ASN A 197 0.83 -11.03 -2.90
C ASN A 197 -0.18 -11.68 -1.98
N TRP A 198 -0.04 -11.46 -0.68
CA TRP A 198 -1.10 -11.66 0.30
C TRP A 198 -2.00 -10.44 0.31
N VAL A 199 -3.29 -10.68 0.17
CA VAL A 199 -4.35 -9.67 0.18
C VAL A 199 -5.24 -9.95 1.37
N VAL A 200 -5.38 -8.98 2.26
CA VAL A 200 -6.25 -9.11 3.44
C VAL A 200 -7.29 -8.00 3.46
N VAL A 201 -8.52 -8.39 3.78
CA VAL A 201 -9.59 -7.44 4.13
C VAL A 201 -9.80 -7.48 5.62
N LEU A 202 -9.69 -6.32 6.25
CA LEU A 202 -9.92 -6.10 7.67
C LEU A 202 -11.14 -5.25 7.90
N THR A 203 -11.79 -5.40 9.05
CA THR A 203 -12.81 -4.46 9.53
C THR A 203 -12.49 -3.98 10.93
N LYS A 204 -12.78 -2.72 11.20
CA LYS A 204 -12.75 -2.14 12.55
C LYS A 204 -14.10 -2.43 13.21
N PRO A 205 -14.15 -3.13 14.36
CA PRO A 205 -15.37 -3.37 15.11
C PRO A 205 -16.13 -2.10 15.49
#